data_4831c0debdd6477927c5375b558d6b29
#
_entry.id   4831c0debdd6477927c5375b558d6b29
#
_cell.length_a   1.000
_cell.length_b   1.000
_cell.length_c   1.000
_cell.angle_alpha   90.00
_cell.angle_beta   90.00
_cell.angle_gamma   90.00
#
_symmetry.space_group_name_H-M   'P 1'
#
loop_
_entity.id
_entity.type
_entity.pdbx_description
1 polymer ?
#
loop_
_entity_poly.entity_id
_entity_poly.type
_entity_poly.pdbx_seq_one_letter_code
_entity_poly.pdbx_strand_id
1 'polypeptide(L)'
;MKIRFSYRDISKNFKNSTSDSLEIRHAFEIIDATEQIRKSYGQYLLSSLDSDFYENRFNDLDILIKKIESVEKREIKDYILHSGGFTQYISRYSVVFEHAIFGVCPHWPLWACPLSHYKIAVEAARDFFAMPESLDTEVIVELPESDMAQIALFPPIMIEREESLDLKHD
;
A
#
# COMPACT_ATOMS: atom_id res chain seq x y z
N MET A 1 5.02 -2.52 15.50
CA MET A 1 4.02 -1.81 14.67
C MET A 1 3.10 -2.82 14.03
N LYS A 2 1.80 -2.51 13.95
CA LYS A 2 0.81 -3.46 13.37
C LYS A 2 -0.08 -2.73 12.38
N ILE A 3 -0.64 -3.49 11.42
CA ILE A 3 -1.72 -3.04 10.54
C ILE A 3 -2.99 -3.74 10.96
N ARG A 4 -4.08 -2.98 11.09
CA ARG A 4 -5.44 -3.47 11.27
C ARG A 4 -6.22 -3.27 9.98
N PHE A 5 -6.84 -4.33 9.48
CA PHE A 5 -7.84 -4.34 8.42
C PHE A 5 -9.18 -4.67 9.05
N SER A 6 -10.19 -3.85 8.83
CA SER A 6 -11.53 -4.03 9.43
C SER A 6 -12.60 -3.41 8.54
N TYR A 7 -13.87 -3.67 8.86
CA TYR A 7 -15.00 -2.96 8.29
C TYR A 7 -15.59 -1.99 9.32
N ARG A 8 -16.10 -0.84 8.85
CA ARG A 8 -16.74 0.18 9.68
C ARG A 8 -18.10 0.53 9.15
N ASP A 9 -19.03 0.78 10.06
CA ASP A 9 -20.33 1.35 9.74
C ASP A 9 -20.17 2.84 9.41
N ILE A 10 -20.49 3.21 8.18
CA ILE A 10 -20.47 4.61 7.70
C ILE A 10 -21.88 5.19 7.51
N SER A 11 -22.93 4.45 7.78
CA SER A 11 -24.32 4.90 7.62
C SER A 11 -24.64 6.19 8.36
N LYS A 12 -24.00 6.43 9.52
CA LYS A 12 -24.14 7.65 10.33
C LYS A 12 -23.45 8.90 9.76
N ASN A 13 -22.56 8.74 8.79
CA ASN A 13 -21.83 9.86 8.18
C ASN A 13 -22.68 10.62 7.14
N PHE A 14 -23.74 10.00 6.66
CA PHE A 14 -24.66 10.59 5.67
C PHE A 14 -25.90 11.15 6.36
N LYS A 15 -25.83 12.40 6.83
CA LYS A 15 -26.93 13.09 7.56
C LYS A 15 -28.27 13.19 6.81
N ASN A 16 -28.32 12.80 5.53
CA ASN A 16 -29.50 12.88 4.66
C ASN A 16 -29.94 11.53 4.07
N SER A 17 -29.36 10.40 4.50
CA SER A 17 -29.83 9.11 4.01
C SER A 17 -31.13 8.73 4.76
N THR A 18 -32.23 8.67 4.03
CA THR A 18 -33.52 8.18 4.50
C THR A 18 -33.60 6.65 4.53
N SER A 19 -32.49 5.95 4.26
CA SER A 19 -32.46 4.50 4.29
C SER A 19 -31.86 4.01 5.61
N ASP A 20 -32.61 3.19 6.34
CA ASP A 20 -32.14 2.43 7.52
C ASP A 20 -31.16 1.29 7.13
N SER A 21 -30.59 1.31 5.92
CA SER A 21 -29.66 0.29 5.46
C SER A 21 -28.28 0.51 6.08
N LEU A 22 -27.75 -0.53 6.70
CA LEU A 22 -26.38 -0.57 7.17
C LEU A 22 -25.44 -0.42 5.96
N GLU A 23 -24.62 0.62 5.96
CA GLU A 23 -23.58 0.83 4.96
C GLU A 23 -22.23 0.59 5.61
N ILE A 24 -21.54 -0.47 5.21
CA ILE A 24 -20.22 -0.83 5.72
C ILE A 24 -19.14 -0.55 4.68
N ARG A 25 -17.99 -0.10 5.16
CA ARG A 25 -16.80 0.15 4.34
C ARG A 25 -15.58 -0.39 5.03
N HIS A 26 -14.64 -0.92 4.24
CA HIS A 26 -13.34 -1.31 4.78
C HIS A 26 -12.57 -0.09 5.33
N ALA A 27 -11.75 -0.34 6.34
CA ALA A 27 -10.89 0.65 6.99
C ALA A 27 -9.56 0.01 7.37
N PHE A 28 -8.47 0.63 6.93
CA PHE A 28 -7.12 0.19 7.20
C PHE A 28 -6.42 1.21 8.09
N GLU A 29 -5.75 0.75 9.12
CA GLU A 29 -5.07 1.65 10.05
C GLU A 29 -3.77 1.06 10.60
N ILE A 30 -2.81 1.92 10.88
CA ILE A 30 -1.60 1.55 11.60
C ILE A 30 -1.86 1.72 13.10
N ILE A 31 -1.59 0.66 13.86
CA ILE A 31 -1.68 0.66 15.31
C ILE A 31 -0.31 0.33 15.93
N ASP A 32 -0.14 0.65 17.23
CA ASP A 32 1.12 0.44 17.96
C ASP A 32 2.33 1.14 17.29
N ALA A 33 2.15 2.39 16.85
CA ALA A 33 3.18 3.18 16.19
C ALA A 33 3.10 4.67 16.58
N THR A 34 4.19 5.41 16.35
CA THR A 34 4.21 6.87 16.51
C THR A 34 3.27 7.54 15.51
N GLU A 35 2.84 8.78 15.79
CA GLU A 35 1.98 9.54 14.90
C GLU A 35 2.61 9.73 13.50
N GLN A 36 3.91 10.01 13.45
CA GLN A 36 4.63 10.19 12.20
C GLN A 36 4.60 8.91 11.34
N ILE A 37 4.83 7.74 11.93
CA ILE A 37 4.77 6.45 11.25
C ILE A 37 3.35 6.18 10.78
N ARG A 38 2.35 6.37 11.65
CA ARG A 38 0.94 6.19 11.28
C ARG A 38 0.56 7.05 10.08
N LYS A 39 0.99 8.32 10.07
CA LYS A 39 0.72 9.23 8.97
C LYS A 39 1.38 8.75 7.67
N SER A 40 2.66 8.42 7.67
CA SER A 40 3.40 8.02 6.47
C SER A 40 2.87 6.71 5.88
N TYR A 41 2.74 5.66 6.70
CA TYR A 41 2.20 4.37 6.25
C TYR A 41 0.74 4.48 5.80
N GLY A 42 -0.08 5.26 6.52
CA GLY A 42 -1.46 5.53 6.15
C GLY A 42 -1.59 6.26 4.83
N GLN A 43 -0.77 7.30 4.64
CA GLN A 43 -0.80 8.14 3.43
C GLN A 43 -0.37 7.39 2.17
N TYR A 44 0.60 6.49 2.26
CA TYR A 44 1.17 5.81 1.09
C TYR A 44 0.73 4.35 1.01
N LEU A 45 1.17 3.50 1.93
CA LEU A 45 0.93 2.06 1.87
C LEU A 45 -0.57 1.71 1.97
N LEU A 46 -1.25 2.19 3.00
CA LEU A 46 -2.66 1.84 3.20
C LEU A 46 -3.56 2.51 2.17
N SER A 47 -3.27 3.76 1.76
CA SER A 47 -4.02 4.42 0.69
C SER A 47 -3.87 3.71 -0.66
N SER A 48 -2.70 3.16 -0.97
CA SER A 48 -2.53 2.37 -2.20
C SER A 48 -3.34 1.07 -2.17
N LEU A 49 -3.39 0.39 -1.03
CA LEU A 49 -4.21 -0.82 -0.87
C LEU A 49 -5.72 -0.52 -0.91
N ASP A 50 -6.13 0.65 -0.42
CA ASP A 50 -7.53 1.08 -0.43
C ASP A 50 -8.01 1.49 -1.83
N SER A 51 -7.21 2.26 -2.56
CA SER A 51 -7.61 2.87 -3.83
C SER A 51 -7.37 2.00 -5.05
N ASP A 52 -6.28 1.23 -5.06
CA ASP A 52 -5.76 0.62 -6.27
C ASP A 52 -6.41 -0.73 -6.60
N PHE A 53 -7.09 -1.36 -5.63
CA PHE A 53 -7.62 -2.72 -5.75
C PHE A 53 -9.14 -2.80 -5.60
N TYR A 54 -9.86 -1.74 -5.95
CA TYR A 54 -11.28 -1.59 -5.61
C TYR A 54 -12.24 -2.56 -6.35
N GLU A 55 -12.04 -2.90 -7.61
CA GLU A 55 -13.02 -3.68 -8.40
C GLU A 55 -12.67 -5.16 -8.60
N ASN A 56 -11.37 -5.53 -8.67
CA ASN A 56 -10.90 -6.91 -8.92
C ASN A 56 -9.91 -7.41 -7.86
N ARG A 57 -10.15 -7.09 -6.64
CA ARG A 57 -9.22 -7.14 -5.51
C ARG A 57 -8.40 -8.42 -5.39
N PHE A 58 -9.01 -9.58 -5.63
CA PHE A 58 -8.33 -10.86 -5.48
C PHE A 58 -7.30 -11.15 -6.54
N ASN A 59 -7.70 -11.07 -7.80
CA ASN A 59 -6.82 -11.42 -8.91
C ASN A 59 -5.62 -10.48 -8.98
N ASP A 60 -5.83 -9.20 -8.72
CA ASP A 60 -4.76 -8.20 -8.79
C ASP A 60 -3.77 -8.35 -7.63
N LEU A 61 -4.24 -8.63 -6.41
CA LEU A 61 -3.37 -8.89 -5.27
C LEU A 61 -2.59 -10.19 -5.42
N ASP A 62 -3.18 -11.26 -5.94
CA ASP A 62 -2.47 -12.51 -6.22
C ASP A 62 -1.40 -12.34 -7.31
N ILE A 63 -1.67 -11.55 -8.35
CA ILE A 63 -0.68 -11.20 -9.37
C ILE A 63 0.46 -10.41 -8.74
N LEU A 64 0.15 -9.41 -7.93
CA LEU A 64 1.14 -8.59 -7.24
C LEU A 64 2.02 -9.43 -6.30
N ILE A 65 1.44 -10.34 -5.51
CA ILE A 65 2.18 -11.25 -4.64
C ILE A 65 3.18 -12.09 -5.45
N LYS A 66 2.77 -12.66 -6.58
CA LYS A 66 3.67 -13.41 -7.48
C LYS A 66 4.80 -12.56 -8.02
N LYS A 67 4.54 -11.27 -8.34
CA LYS A 67 5.60 -10.34 -8.77
C LYS A 67 6.58 -10.02 -7.65
N ILE A 68 6.08 -9.80 -6.43
CA ILE A 68 6.92 -9.60 -5.23
C ILE A 68 7.82 -10.83 -5.02
N GLU A 69 7.26 -12.04 -5.08
CA GLU A 69 8.03 -13.28 -4.94
C GLU A 69 9.10 -13.44 -6.03
N SER A 70 8.79 -13.08 -7.27
CA SER A 70 9.75 -13.12 -8.38
C SER A 70 10.91 -12.15 -8.17
N VAL A 71 10.67 -10.96 -7.59
CA VAL A 71 11.71 -10.01 -7.17
C VAL A 71 12.55 -10.59 -6.04
N GLU A 72 11.94 -11.17 -5.01
CA GLU A 72 12.64 -11.82 -3.89
C GLU A 72 13.54 -12.96 -4.36
N LYS A 73 13.06 -13.80 -5.25
CA LYS A 73 13.78 -14.95 -5.84
C LYS A 73 14.83 -14.54 -6.88
N ARG A 74 14.92 -13.24 -7.23
CA ARG A 74 15.78 -12.69 -8.29
C ARG A 74 15.47 -13.21 -9.70
N GLU A 75 14.28 -13.68 -9.93
CA GLU A 75 13.78 -14.04 -11.27
C GLU A 75 13.62 -12.80 -12.13
N ILE A 76 13.21 -11.69 -11.52
CA ILE A 76 13.22 -10.34 -12.09
C ILE A 76 13.97 -9.38 -11.16
N LYS A 77 14.57 -8.33 -11.73
CA LYS A 77 15.38 -7.37 -10.96
C LYS A 77 14.49 -6.50 -10.07
N ASP A 78 13.40 -6.03 -10.63
CA ASP A 78 12.43 -5.12 -10.02
C ASP A 78 11.10 -5.17 -10.79
N TYR A 79 10.07 -4.57 -10.20
CA TYR A 79 8.74 -4.47 -10.80
C TYR A 79 8.17 -3.08 -10.54
N ILE A 80 7.55 -2.48 -11.55
CA ILE A 80 6.87 -1.19 -11.43
C ILE A 80 5.37 -1.43 -11.54
N LEU A 81 4.62 -1.03 -10.51
CA LEU A 81 3.18 -1.05 -10.49
C LEU A 81 2.66 0.38 -10.66
N HIS A 82 1.94 0.61 -11.75
CA HIS A 82 1.20 1.85 -11.97
C HIS A 82 -0.24 1.66 -11.50
N SER A 83 -0.68 2.51 -10.60
CA SER A 83 -2.03 2.53 -10.06
C SER A 83 -2.65 3.92 -10.17
N GLY A 84 -3.94 4.06 -9.86
CA GLY A 84 -4.61 5.35 -9.91
C GLY A 84 -4.07 6.38 -8.92
N GLY A 85 -3.51 5.93 -7.80
CA GLY A 85 -3.00 6.79 -6.73
C GLY A 85 -1.48 6.95 -6.73
N PHE A 86 -0.76 5.86 -7.03
CA PHE A 86 0.69 5.82 -6.90
C PHE A 86 1.36 5.00 -8.00
N THR A 87 2.56 5.44 -8.39
CA THR A 87 3.55 4.59 -9.03
C THR A 87 4.40 3.96 -7.92
N GLN A 88 4.49 2.63 -7.92
CA GLN A 88 5.17 1.86 -6.89
C GLN A 88 6.35 1.13 -7.52
N TYR A 89 7.57 1.49 -7.09
CA TYR A 89 8.81 0.89 -7.56
C TYR A 89 9.23 -0.20 -6.58
N ILE A 90 9.00 -1.45 -6.96
CA ILE A 90 9.21 -2.63 -6.12
C ILE A 90 10.58 -3.22 -6.42
N SER A 91 11.48 -3.13 -5.46
CA SER A 91 12.81 -3.72 -5.49
C SER A 91 12.95 -4.82 -4.43
N ARG A 92 14.07 -5.54 -4.46
CA ARG A 92 14.35 -6.61 -3.50
C ARG A 92 14.33 -6.19 -2.03
N TYR A 93 14.57 -4.91 -1.73
CA TYR A 93 14.74 -4.44 -0.36
C TYR A 93 13.64 -3.50 0.09
N SER A 94 13.05 -2.78 -0.85
CA SER A 94 12.09 -1.72 -0.55
C SER A 94 11.07 -1.53 -1.65
N VAL A 95 9.97 -0.90 -1.30
CA VAL A 95 9.01 -0.33 -2.23
C VAL A 95 9.01 1.17 -2.05
N VAL A 96 9.21 1.90 -3.15
CA VAL A 96 9.14 3.37 -3.18
C VAL A 96 7.84 3.79 -3.84
N PHE A 97 7.19 4.77 -3.25
CA PHE A 97 5.92 5.32 -3.71
C PHE A 97 6.12 6.73 -4.23
N GLU A 98 5.64 6.97 -5.43
CA GLU A 98 5.52 8.28 -6.05
C GLU A 98 4.05 8.55 -6.33
N HIS A 99 3.57 9.76 -6.03
CA HIS A 99 2.18 10.11 -6.30
C HIS A 99 1.93 10.19 -7.81
N ALA A 100 0.98 9.40 -8.33
CA ALA A 100 0.77 9.22 -9.76
C ALA A 100 0.39 10.51 -10.52
N ILE A 101 -0.28 11.47 -9.86
CA ILE A 101 -0.78 12.70 -10.47
C ILE A 101 0.19 13.87 -10.24
N PHE A 102 0.69 14.02 -9.00
CA PHE A 102 1.49 15.18 -8.61
C PHE A 102 2.99 14.95 -8.71
N GLY A 103 3.42 13.69 -8.95
CA GLY A 103 4.82 13.32 -8.90
C GLY A 103 5.46 13.66 -7.55
N VAL A 104 6.76 13.97 -7.57
CA VAL A 104 7.49 14.39 -6.38
C VAL A 104 7.30 15.87 -6.12
N CYS A 105 6.67 16.21 -5.01
CA CYS A 105 6.48 17.60 -4.60
C CYS A 105 6.51 17.73 -3.06
N PRO A 106 6.57 18.96 -2.48
CA PRO A 106 6.66 19.15 -1.04
C PRO A 106 5.52 18.51 -0.23
N HIS A 107 4.32 18.38 -0.81
CA HIS A 107 3.17 17.74 -0.17
C HIS A 107 3.16 16.21 -0.35
N TRP A 108 3.81 15.72 -1.41
CA TRP A 108 3.94 14.32 -1.77
C TRP A 108 5.40 13.98 -2.06
N PRO A 109 6.28 14.01 -1.05
CA PRO A 109 7.65 13.54 -1.21
C PRO A 109 7.66 12.04 -1.53
N LEU A 110 8.72 11.58 -2.18
CA LEU A 110 8.95 10.13 -2.27
C LEU A 110 8.97 9.51 -0.89
N TRP A 111 8.30 8.38 -0.74
CA TRP A 111 8.30 7.63 0.50
C TRP A 111 8.58 6.16 0.22
N ALA A 112 9.25 5.50 1.14
CA ALA A 112 9.61 4.10 1.00
C ALA A 112 9.30 3.29 2.25
N CYS A 113 8.97 2.01 2.05
CA CYS A 113 8.92 1.02 3.12
C CYS A 113 9.72 -0.24 2.76
N PRO A 114 10.11 -1.07 3.75
CA PRO A 114 10.72 -2.37 3.47
C PRO A 114 9.82 -3.24 2.59
N LEU A 115 10.43 -4.04 1.69
CA LEU A 115 9.66 -5.00 0.89
C LEU A 115 8.91 -5.99 1.79
N SER A 116 9.51 -6.40 2.92
CA SER A 116 8.86 -7.27 3.93
C SER A 116 7.56 -6.67 4.47
N HIS A 117 7.54 -5.37 4.78
CA HIS A 117 6.34 -4.67 5.24
C HIS A 117 5.27 -4.61 4.15
N TYR A 118 5.68 -4.27 2.93
CA TYR A 118 4.79 -4.21 1.78
C TYR A 118 4.15 -5.57 1.50
N LYS A 119 4.96 -6.65 1.46
CA LYS A 119 4.49 -8.01 1.22
C LYS A 119 3.48 -8.46 2.27
N ILE A 120 3.80 -8.30 3.56
CA ILE A 120 2.88 -8.64 4.66
C ILE A 120 1.56 -7.88 4.52
N ALA A 121 1.60 -6.59 4.18
CA ALA A 121 0.41 -5.78 4.01
C ALA A 121 -0.45 -6.23 2.82
N VAL A 122 0.17 -6.55 1.68
CA VAL A 122 -0.52 -7.05 0.47
C VAL A 122 -1.15 -8.43 0.73
N GLU A 123 -0.43 -9.35 1.36
CA GLU A 123 -0.94 -10.68 1.72
C GLU A 123 -2.11 -10.58 2.70
N ALA A 124 -1.99 -9.74 3.74
CA ALA A 124 -3.05 -9.50 4.70
C ALA A 124 -4.29 -8.84 4.07
N ALA A 125 -4.10 -7.91 3.15
CA ALA A 125 -5.21 -7.29 2.41
C ALA A 125 -5.95 -8.34 1.56
N ARG A 126 -5.21 -9.21 0.84
CA ARG A 126 -5.80 -10.32 0.09
C ARG A 126 -6.63 -11.22 1.00
N ASP A 127 -6.08 -11.63 2.12
CA ASP A 127 -6.76 -12.54 3.05
C ASP A 127 -7.99 -11.87 3.70
N PHE A 128 -7.89 -10.59 4.05
CA PHE A 128 -9.01 -9.80 4.55
C PHE A 128 -10.14 -9.68 3.53
N PHE A 129 -9.84 -9.38 2.27
CA PHE A 129 -10.86 -9.30 1.23
C PHE A 129 -11.48 -10.65 0.86
N ALA A 130 -10.84 -11.80 1.24
CA ALA A 130 -11.41 -13.13 1.11
C ALA A 130 -12.47 -13.43 2.17
N MET A 131 -12.50 -12.67 3.26
CA MET A 131 -13.45 -12.84 4.35
C MET A 131 -14.79 -12.17 4.05
N PRO A 132 -15.87 -12.57 4.75
CA PRO A 132 -17.16 -11.88 4.62
C PRO A 132 -17.07 -10.40 4.98
N GLU A 133 -17.76 -9.55 4.25
CA GLU A 133 -17.92 -8.13 4.58
C GLU A 133 -18.85 -7.99 5.80
N SER A 134 -18.27 -7.88 6.98
CA SER A 134 -18.96 -7.81 8.26
C SER A 134 -18.21 -6.90 9.23
N LEU A 135 -18.95 -6.24 10.13
CA LEU A 135 -18.36 -5.46 11.22
C LEU A 135 -17.53 -6.30 12.20
N ASP A 136 -17.76 -7.62 12.24
CA ASP A 136 -17.01 -8.56 13.07
C ASP A 136 -15.73 -9.06 12.37
N THR A 137 -15.54 -8.74 11.09
CA THR A 137 -14.36 -9.15 10.33
C THR A 137 -13.18 -8.22 10.63
N GLU A 138 -12.13 -8.78 11.16
CA GLU A 138 -10.88 -8.07 11.47
C GLU A 138 -9.67 -8.96 11.19
N VAL A 139 -8.62 -8.37 10.62
CA VAL A 139 -7.29 -8.97 10.46
C VAL A 139 -6.26 -8.02 11.02
N ILE A 140 -5.40 -8.50 11.93
CA ILE A 140 -4.27 -7.73 12.47
C ILE A 140 -2.98 -8.46 12.14
N VAL A 141 -2.05 -7.76 11.51
CA VAL A 141 -0.72 -8.28 11.19
C VAL A 141 0.37 -7.43 11.81
N GLU A 142 1.44 -8.07 12.23
CA GLU A 142 2.60 -7.40 12.80
C GLU A 142 3.65 -7.16 11.72
N LEU A 143 4.18 -5.93 11.68
CA LEU A 143 5.28 -5.56 10.80
C LEU A 143 6.60 -5.60 11.59
N PRO A 144 7.65 -6.30 11.08
CA PRO A 144 8.94 -6.40 11.76
C PRO A 144 9.64 -5.04 11.86
N GLU A 145 10.30 -4.77 12.99
CA GLU A 145 10.97 -3.48 13.25
C GLU A 145 12.32 -3.33 12.53
N SER A 146 12.88 -4.43 12.02
CA SER A 146 14.32 -4.57 11.74
C SER A 146 14.86 -3.84 10.52
N ASP A 147 14.02 -3.41 9.57
CA ASP A 147 14.52 -3.06 8.24
C ASP A 147 14.46 -1.57 7.87
N MET A 148 13.94 -0.72 8.75
CA MET A 148 13.77 0.73 8.47
C MET A 148 15.09 1.49 8.25
N ALA A 149 16.19 1.04 8.85
CA ALA A 149 17.50 1.69 8.68
C ALA A 149 18.12 1.47 7.27
N GLN A 150 17.69 0.42 6.57
CA GLN A 150 18.22 0.11 5.22
C GLN A 150 17.57 0.98 4.13
N ILE A 151 16.38 1.51 4.38
CA ILE A 151 15.62 2.30 3.39
C ILE A 151 16.29 3.63 3.08
N ALA A 152 16.96 4.24 4.06
CA ALA A 152 17.66 5.51 3.88
C ALA A 152 18.82 5.46 2.87
N LEU A 153 19.23 4.25 2.43
CA LEU A 153 20.32 4.04 1.49
C LEU A 153 19.87 4.03 0.01
N PHE A 154 18.57 4.01 -0.29
CA PHE A 154 18.06 3.78 -1.65
C PHE A 154 17.49 4.98 -2.42
N PRO A 155 17.15 6.15 -1.82
CA PRO A 155 16.61 7.29 -2.57
C PRO A 155 17.43 7.71 -3.81
N PRO A 156 18.80 7.74 -3.76
CA PRO A 156 19.60 8.14 -4.91
C PRO A 156 19.46 7.24 -6.14
N ILE A 157 19.26 5.93 -5.94
CA ILE A 157 19.14 4.95 -7.04
C ILE A 157 17.81 5.12 -7.77
N MET A 158 16.78 5.58 -7.08
CA MET A 158 15.45 5.81 -7.67
C MET A 158 15.41 7.07 -8.53
N ILE A 159 16.13 8.12 -8.15
CA ILE A 159 16.25 9.36 -8.94
C ILE A 159 16.92 9.08 -10.29
N GLU A 160 17.99 8.31 -10.31
CA GLU A 160 18.65 7.90 -11.57
C GLU A 160 17.73 7.09 -12.49
N ARG A 161 16.75 6.36 -11.93
CA ARG A 161 15.77 5.58 -12.69
C ARG A 161 14.69 6.44 -13.35
N GLU A 162 14.22 7.46 -12.67
CA GLU A 162 13.24 8.40 -13.25
C GLU A 162 13.82 9.11 -14.46
N GLU A 163 15.04 9.61 -14.39
CA GLU A 163 15.73 10.23 -15.52
C GLU A 163 15.90 9.26 -16.71
N SER A 164 16.05 7.97 -16.46
CA SER A 164 16.18 6.97 -17.54
C SER A 164 14.86 6.55 -18.17
N LEU A 165 13.73 6.75 -17.50
CA LEU A 165 12.39 6.44 -18.02
C LEU A 165 11.83 7.59 -18.84
N ASP A 166 12.06 8.84 -18.45
CA ASP A 166 11.63 10.03 -19.19
C ASP A 166 12.34 10.17 -20.56
N LEU A 167 13.56 9.62 -20.69
CA LEU A 167 14.30 9.62 -21.97
C LEU A 167 13.79 8.61 -23.01
N LYS A 168 12.77 7.80 -22.70
CA LYS A 168 12.20 6.81 -23.62
C LYS A 168 10.82 7.17 -24.18
N HIS A 169 10.34 8.37 -23.91
CA HIS A 169 9.04 8.86 -24.40
C HIS A 169 9.15 9.99 -25.46
N ASP A 170 10.32 10.15 -26.11
CA ASP A 170 10.49 10.97 -27.32
C ASP A 170 10.45 10.13 -28.59
#